data_be4d8c4c1e61037886a0f1e25bcd51ef
#
_entry.id   be4d8c4c1e61037886a0f1e25bcd51ef
#
_cell.length_a   1.000
_cell.length_b   1.000
_cell.length_c   1.000
_cell.angle_alpha   90.00
_cell.angle_beta   90.00
_cell.angle_gamma   90.00
#
_symmetry.space_group_name_H-M   'P 1'
#
loop_
_entity.id
_entity.type
_entity.pdbx_description
1 polymer ?
#
loop_
_entity_poly.entity_id
_entity_poly.type
_entity_poly.pdbx_seq_one_letter_code
_entity_poly.pdbx_strand_id
1 'polypeptide(L)'
;MPPGIPYIIGNEAAERFSFYGMKGILAIFMVQYLHLMGSEAGTAMTEAAANEKVHYFNTFVYATPFLGALLADAFFGKYRIIVWLSIVYCMGHATLAFMGEVGDAKWWLFAGLALISLGAGGIKPCVSAHVGDQFGKSNSHHLPRIFNIFYFSINLGAFISMLLTPWLL
;
A
#
# COMPACT_ATOMS: atom_id res chain seq x y z
N MET A 1 -8.67 16.96 20.94
CA MET A 1 -8.02 16.10 19.90
C MET A 1 -7.89 16.94 18.63
N PRO A 2 -6.75 16.97 17.97
CA PRO A 2 -6.60 17.71 16.71
C PRO A 2 -7.58 17.22 15.64
N PRO A 3 -8.20 18.12 14.85
CA PRO A 3 -9.28 17.76 13.92
C PRO A 3 -8.80 16.90 12.74
N GLY A 4 -7.51 16.92 12.42
CA GLY A 4 -6.93 16.10 11.35
C GLY A 4 -6.76 14.61 11.68
N ILE A 5 -6.72 14.25 12.96
CA ILE A 5 -6.42 12.86 13.40
C ILE A 5 -7.40 11.82 12.86
N PRO A 6 -8.74 12.00 12.89
CA PRO A 6 -9.67 11.01 12.35
C PRO A 6 -9.46 10.75 10.87
N TYR A 7 -9.11 11.77 10.08
CA TYR A 7 -8.86 11.63 8.64
C TYR A 7 -7.57 10.85 8.37
N ILE A 8 -6.51 11.11 9.15
CA ILE A 8 -5.24 10.38 9.03
C ILE A 8 -5.47 8.90 9.37
N ILE A 9 -6.16 8.62 10.47
CA ILE A 9 -6.48 7.24 10.89
C ILE A 9 -7.34 6.51 9.86
N GLY A 10 -8.39 7.16 9.35
CA GLY A 10 -9.29 6.57 8.34
C GLY A 10 -8.55 6.28 7.02
N ASN A 11 -7.72 7.22 6.57
CA ASN A 11 -6.93 7.04 5.35
C ASN A 11 -5.93 5.89 5.49
N GLU A 12 -5.24 5.81 6.62
CA GLU A 12 -4.28 4.72 6.87
C GLU A 12 -4.98 3.36 6.97
N ALA A 13 -6.14 3.28 7.65
CA ALA A 13 -6.92 2.04 7.72
C ALA A 13 -7.37 1.57 6.32
N ALA A 14 -7.81 2.48 5.45
CA ALA A 14 -8.21 2.18 4.08
C ALA A 14 -7.02 1.73 3.22
N GLU A 15 -5.87 2.38 3.37
CA GLU A 15 -4.63 1.99 2.69
C GLU A 15 -4.20 0.59 3.11
N ARG A 16 -4.19 0.30 4.42
CA ARG A 16 -3.85 -1.04 4.93
C ARG A 16 -4.83 -2.10 4.44
N PHE A 17 -6.13 -1.79 4.44
CA PHE A 17 -7.15 -2.69 3.90
C PHE A 17 -6.83 -3.06 2.44
N SER A 18 -6.63 -2.09 1.57
CA SER A 18 -6.35 -2.35 0.15
C SER A 18 -5.00 -3.05 -0.08
N PHE A 19 -3.96 -2.64 0.64
CA PHE A 19 -2.62 -3.23 0.53
C PHE A 19 -2.59 -4.71 0.93
N TYR A 20 -3.10 -5.04 2.13
CA TYR A 20 -3.07 -6.42 2.63
C TYR A 20 -4.04 -7.33 1.89
N GLY A 21 -5.17 -6.79 1.41
CA GLY A 21 -6.08 -7.54 0.55
C GLY A 21 -5.44 -7.96 -0.76
N MET A 22 -4.89 -7.00 -1.49
CA MET A 22 -4.16 -7.27 -2.73
C MET A 22 -3.00 -8.24 -2.49
N LYS A 23 -2.17 -7.99 -1.47
CA LYS A 23 -1.03 -8.84 -1.15
C LYS A 23 -1.43 -10.27 -0.78
N GLY A 24 -2.55 -10.45 -0.09
CA GLY A 24 -3.04 -11.76 0.35
C GLY A 24 -3.38 -12.71 -0.79
N ILE A 25 -3.84 -12.17 -1.91
CA ILE A 25 -4.20 -12.97 -3.10
C ILE A 25 -3.14 -12.95 -4.20
N LEU A 26 -2.11 -12.13 -4.08
CA LEU A 26 -1.17 -11.84 -5.17
C LEU A 26 -0.50 -13.09 -5.75
N ALA A 27 -0.02 -14.00 -4.90
CA ALA A 27 0.64 -15.24 -5.35
C ALA A 27 -0.34 -16.16 -6.07
N ILE A 28 -1.53 -16.37 -5.49
CA ILE A 28 -2.60 -17.21 -6.08
C ILE A 28 -3.01 -16.62 -7.43
N PHE A 29 -3.21 -15.31 -7.49
CA PHE A 29 -3.57 -14.60 -8.70
C PHE A 29 -2.53 -14.82 -9.82
N MET A 30 -1.24 -14.69 -9.51
CA MET A 30 -0.16 -14.89 -10.51
C MET A 30 -0.09 -16.32 -11.04
N VAL A 31 -0.39 -17.32 -10.21
CA VAL A 31 -0.36 -18.73 -10.62
C VAL A 31 -1.61 -19.12 -11.42
N GLN A 32 -2.79 -18.72 -10.92
CA GLN A 32 -4.06 -19.25 -11.42
C GLN A 32 -4.75 -18.37 -12.46
N TYR A 33 -4.59 -17.05 -12.40
CA TYR A 33 -5.41 -16.12 -13.19
C TYR A 33 -4.61 -15.28 -14.18
N LEU A 34 -3.37 -14.91 -13.87
CA LEU A 34 -2.59 -13.99 -14.71
C LEU A 34 -2.43 -14.46 -16.15
N HIS A 35 -2.25 -15.76 -16.37
CA HIS A 35 -2.08 -16.34 -17.71
C HIS A 35 -3.37 -16.38 -18.54
N LEU A 36 -4.52 -16.15 -17.92
CA LEU A 36 -5.83 -16.07 -18.56
C LEU A 36 -6.18 -14.65 -19.00
N MET A 37 -5.37 -13.65 -18.59
CA MET A 37 -5.59 -12.25 -18.86
C MET A 37 -4.70 -11.77 -20.03
N GLY A 38 -5.21 -10.78 -20.77
CA GLY A 38 -4.49 -10.19 -21.90
C GLY A 38 -4.92 -10.77 -23.26
N SER A 39 -4.35 -10.20 -24.32
CA SER A 39 -4.70 -10.55 -25.71
C SER A 39 -4.16 -11.91 -26.18
N GLU A 40 -3.20 -12.47 -25.46
CA GLU A 40 -2.62 -13.78 -25.76
C GLU A 40 -2.56 -14.64 -24.50
N ALA A 41 -3.04 -15.88 -24.59
CA ALA A 41 -2.94 -16.84 -23.49
C ALA A 41 -1.46 -17.12 -23.18
N GLY A 42 -1.01 -16.67 -22.03
CA GLY A 42 0.34 -16.90 -21.54
C GLY A 42 0.53 -18.28 -20.91
N THR A 43 1.77 -18.67 -20.63
CA THR A 43 2.05 -19.84 -19.81
C THR A 43 1.80 -19.51 -18.34
N ALA A 44 1.15 -20.41 -17.61
CA ALA A 44 0.92 -20.29 -16.17
C ALA A 44 2.26 -20.13 -15.42
N MET A 45 2.28 -19.23 -14.46
CA MET A 45 3.45 -19.02 -13.61
C MET A 45 3.55 -20.15 -12.59
N THR A 46 4.76 -20.68 -12.35
CA THR A 46 4.97 -21.66 -11.28
C THR A 46 4.85 -20.97 -9.90
N GLU A 47 4.48 -21.72 -8.87
CA GLU A 47 4.42 -21.20 -7.49
C GLU A 47 5.77 -20.60 -7.04
N ALA A 48 6.88 -21.24 -7.40
CA ALA A 48 8.22 -20.74 -7.09
C ALA A 48 8.48 -19.36 -7.73
N ALA A 49 8.12 -19.21 -9.01
CA ALA A 49 8.27 -17.94 -9.72
C ALA A 49 7.32 -16.85 -9.18
N ALA A 50 6.09 -17.20 -8.82
CA ALA A 50 5.16 -16.24 -8.20
C ALA A 50 5.67 -15.77 -6.83
N ASN A 51 6.13 -16.69 -5.98
CA ASN A 51 6.71 -16.34 -4.68
C ASN A 51 7.95 -15.46 -4.82
N GLU A 52 8.83 -15.74 -5.79
CA GLU A 52 9.98 -14.88 -6.11
C GLU A 52 9.53 -13.43 -6.38
N LYS A 53 8.49 -13.23 -7.20
CA LYS A 53 7.96 -11.87 -7.50
C LYS A 53 7.35 -11.20 -6.27
N VAL A 54 6.66 -11.96 -5.43
CA VAL A 54 6.15 -11.46 -4.14
C VAL A 54 7.31 -11.03 -3.23
N HIS A 55 8.41 -11.77 -3.21
CA HIS A 55 9.60 -11.37 -2.42
C HIS A 55 10.23 -10.09 -2.97
N TYR A 56 10.36 -9.93 -4.29
CA TYR A 56 10.83 -8.67 -4.88
C TYR A 56 9.91 -7.51 -4.53
N PHE A 57 8.60 -7.68 -4.68
CA PHE A 57 7.62 -6.67 -4.28
C PHE A 57 7.79 -6.27 -2.81
N ASN A 58 7.89 -7.24 -1.90
CA ASN A 58 8.13 -6.97 -0.48
C ASN A 58 9.43 -6.20 -0.26
N THR A 59 10.52 -6.59 -0.92
CA THR A 59 11.81 -5.91 -0.81
C THR A 59 11.68 -4.43 -1.20
N PHE A 60 11.00 -4.14 -2.31
CA PHE A 60 10.74 -2.76 -2.72
C PHE A 60 9.90 -2.00 -1.69
N VAL A 61 8.81 -2.59 -1.19
CA VAL A 61 7.96 -1.96 -0.16
C VAL A 61 8.74 -1.63 1.11
N TYR A 62 9.74 -2.42 1.48
CA TYR A 62 10.58 -2.16 2.66
C TYR A 62 11.77 -1.25 2.37
N ALA A 63 12.19 -1.10 1.13
CA ALA A 63 13.25 -0.17 0.73
C ALA A 63 12.74 1.28 0.53
N THR A 64 11.52 1.44 0.00
CA THR A 64 10.94 2.75 -0.33
C THR A 64 10.66 3.68 0.86
N PRO A 65 10.47 3.24 2.13
CA PRO A 65 10.34 4.13 3.28
C PRO A 65 11.53 5.08 3.45
N PHE A 66 12.73 4.61 3.15
CA PHE A 66 13.93 5.45 3.19
C PHE A 66 13.84 6.62 2.21
N LEU A 67 13.39 6.35 0.98
CA LEU A 67 13.20 7.39 -0.04
C LEU A 67 12.09 8.37 0.35
N GLY A 68 10.97 7.86 0.88
CA GLY A 68 9.84 8.69 1.32
C GLY A 68 10.25 9.64 2.46
N ALA A 69 10.96 9.14 3.47
CA ALA A 69 11.47 9.95 4.56
C ALA A 69 12.46 11.02 4.07
N LEU A 70 13.41 10.64 3.22
CA LEU A 70 14.39 11.57 2.67
C LEU A 70 13.74 12.70 1.87
N LEU A 71 12.78 12.38 0.99
CA LEU A 71 12.04 13.37 0.20
C LEU A 71 11.18 14.29 1.08
N ALA A 72 10.59 13.74 2.14
CA ALA A 72 9.78 14.51 3.06
C ALA A 72 10.61 15.48 3.90
N ASP A 73 11.75 15.04 4.41
CA ASP A 73 12.56 15.83 5.33
C ASP A 73 13.44 16.85 4.59
N ALA A 74 13.98 16.48 3.41
CA ALA A 74 14.92 17.33 2.68
C ALA A 74 14.24 18.35 1.74
N PHE A 75 13.06 18.04 1.16
CA PHE A 75 12.56 18.82 0.02
C PHE A 75 11.11 19.31 0.15
N PHE A 76 10.15 18.43 0.47
CA PHE A 76 8.73 18.75 0.22
C PHE A 76 7.87 18.85 1.46
N GLY A 77 8.33 18.36 2.60
CA GLY A 77 7.53 18.22 3.82
C GLY A 77 6.58 17.03 3.80
N LYS A 78 6.29 16.50 4.99
CA LYS A 78 5.54 15.23 5.18
C LYS A 78 4.16 15.23 4.53
N TYR A 79 3.38 16.30 4.69
CA TYR A 79 2.02 16.38 4.16
C TYR A 79 1.98 16.25 2.63
N ARG A 80 2.85 16.99 1.93
CA ARG A 80 2.90 16.94 0.45
C ARG A 80 3.32 15.56 -0.04
N ILE A 81 4.32 14.95 0.58
CA ILE A 81 4.77 13.60 0.24
C ILE A 81 3.65 12.58 0.46
N ILE A 82 2.90 12.66 1.58
CA ILE A 82 1.75 11.79 1.81
C ILE A 82 0.74 11.91 0.67
N VAL A 83 0.36 13.14 0.28
CA VAL A 83 -0.61 13.36 -0.81
C VAL A 83 -0.11 12.81 -2.15
N TRP A 84 1.11 13.17 -2.56
CA TRP A 84 1.67 12.71 -3.84
C TRP A 84 1.82 11.19 -3.90
N LEU A 85 2.35 10.57 -2.85
CA LEU A 85 2.53 9.13 -2.82
C LEU A 85 1.20 8.38 -2.68
N SER A 86 0.17 8.98 -2.05
CA SER A 86 -1.18 8.41 -2.06
C SER A 86 -1.78 8.39 -3.47
N ILE A 87 -1.54 9.42 -4.28
CA ILE A 87 -1.95 9.43 -5.69
C ILE A 87 -1.22 8.33 -6.46
N VAL A 88 0.10 8.20 -6.28
CA VAL A 88 0.90 7.13 -6.91
C VAL A 88 0.39 5.75 -6.49
N TYR A 89 0.04 5.57 -5.23
CA TYR A 89 -0.56 4.36 -4.71
C TYR A 89 -1.90 4.02 -5.38
N CYS A 90 -2.79 5.01 -5.48
CA CYS A 90 -4.07 4.84 -6.19
C CYS A 90 -3.88 4.53 -7.68
N MET A 91 -2.91 5.18 -8.33
CA MET A 91 -2.55 4.86 -9.72
C MET A 91 -2.07 3.42 -9.86
N GLY A 92 -1.31 2.91 -8.90
CA GLY A 92 -0.88 1.52 -8.87
C GLY A 92 -2.07 0.54 -8.84
N HIS A 93 -3.05 0.78 -7.97
CA HIS A 93 -4.28 -0.02 -7.95
C HIS A 93 -5.12 0.13 -9.23
N ALA A 94 -5.21 1.34 -9.78
CA ALA A 94 -5.87 1.55 -11.07
C ALA A 94 -5.17 0.76 -12.19
N THR A 95 -3.84 0.76 -12.22
CA THR A 95 -3.05 -0.04 -13.18
C THR A 95 -3.38 -1.53 -13.06
N LEU A 96 -3.51 -2.06 -11.84
CA LEU A 96 -3.94 -3.45 -11.64
C LEU A 96 -5.39 -3.69 -12.11
N ALA A 97 -6.29 -2.73 -11.91
CA ALA A 97 -7.69 -2.86 -12.32
C ALA A 97 -7.86 -2.90 -13.85
N PHE A 98 -6.99 -2.21 -14.60
CA PHE A 98 -6.99 -2.23 -16.07
C PHE A 98 -6.11 -3.32 -16.68
N MET A 99 -5.58 -4.22 -15.86
CA MET A 99 -4.75 -5.32 -16.29
C MET A 99 -5.53 -6.28 -17.21
N GLY A 100 -4.99 -6.53 -18.38
CA GLY A 100 -5.60 -7.42 -19.36
C GLY A 100 -6.49 -6.74 -20.41
N GLU A 101 -6.80 -5.44 -20.27
CA GLU A 101 -7.56 -4.71 -21.30
C GLU A 101 -6.72 -4.44 -22.56
N VAL A 102 -5.43 -4.18 -22.39
CA VAL A 102 -4.51 -3.89 -23.51
C VAL A 102 -3.15 -4.51 -23.27
N GLY A 103 -2.66 -5.29 -24.23
CA GLY A 103 -1.31 -5.84 -24.21
C GLY A 103 -1.09 -6.98 -23.22
N ASP A 104 0.14 -7.17 -22.79
CA ASP A 104 0.53 -8.25 -21.87
C ASP A 104 0.21 -7.88 -20.42
N ALA A 105 -0.64 -8.66 -19.77
CA ALA A 105 -1.05 -8.49 -18.38
C ALA A 105 0.12 -8.47 -17.39
N LYS A 106 1.23 -9.12 -17.69
CA LYS A 106 2.43 -9.14 -16.82
C LYS A 106 3.05 -7.76 -16.65
N TRP A 107 3.10 -6.98 -17.72
CA TRP A 107 3.63 -5.60 -17.63
C TRP A 107 2.75 -4.70 -16.78
N TRP A 108 1.42 -4.82 -16.91
CA TRP A 108 0.45 -4.12 -16.07
C TRP A 108 0.61 -4.50 -14.60
N LEU A 109 0.76 -5.82 -14.32
CA LEU A 109 0.99 -6.30 -12.97
C LEU A 109 2.26 -5.68 -12.37
N PHE A 110 3.40 -5.78 -13.05
CA PHE A 110 4.67 -5.27 -12.51
C PHE A 110 4.68 -3.75 -12.38
N ALA A 111 4.11 -3.02 -13.32
CA ALA A 111 3.96 -1.57 -13.23
C ALA A 111 3.07 -1.18 -12.03
N GLY A 112 1.93 -1.83 -11.85
CA GLY A 112 1.04 -1.61 -10.73
C GLY A 112 1.70 -1.91 -9.38
N LEU A 113 2.39 -3.04 -9.26
CA LEU A 113 3.13 -3.41 -8.05
C LEU A 113 4.29 -2.43 -7.74
N ALA A 114 4.98 -1.92 -8.75
CA ALA A 114 6.02 -0.90 -8.57
C ALA A 114 5.44 0.41 -8.03
N LEU A 115 4.32 0.88 -8.60
CA LEU A 115 3.63 2.09 -8.12
C LEU A 115 3.09 1.90 -6.70
N ILE A 116 2.50 0.74 -6.39
CA ILE A 116 2.00 0.42 -5.04
C ILE A 116 3.14 0.40 -4.03
N SER A 117 4.28 -0.21 -4.37
CA SER A 117 5.43 -0.25 -3.45
C SER A 117 6.03 1.13 -3.19
N LEU A 118 6.13 1.98 -4.22
CA LEU A 118 6.55 3.38 -4.05
C LEU A 118 5.58 4.15 -3.16
N GLY A 119 4.29 4.06 -3.44
CA GLY A 119 3.25 4.76 -2.70
C GLY A 119 3.18 4.29 -1.25
N ALA A 120 2.83 3.01 -1.03
CA ALA A 120 2.65 2.45 0.32
C ALA A 120 3.91 2.54 1.17
N GLY A 121 5.08 2.17 0.60
CA GLY A 121 6.34 2.20 1.34
C GLY A 121 6.73 3.62 1.74
N GLY A 122 6.72 4.55 0.79
CA GLY A 122 7.13 5.93 1.03
C GLY A 122 6.19 6.72 1.96
N ILE A 123 4.90 6.37 2.02
CA ILE A 123 3.93 7.01 2.93
C ILE A 123 4.19 6.64 4.39
N LYS A 124 4.54 5.40 4.68
CA LYS A 124 4.65 4.83 6.04
C LYS A 124 5.38 5.72 7.06
N PRO A 125 6.63 6.16 6.82
CA PRO A 125 7.35 6.98 7.78
C PRO A 125 6.70 8.37 7.93
N CYS A 126 6.17 8.92 6.84
CA CYS A 126 5.59 10.25 6.82
C CYS A 126 4.28 10.33 7.59
N VAL A 127 3.40 9.32 7.49
CA VAL A 127 2.11 9.31 8.19
C VAL A 127 2.29 9.23 9.69
N SER A 128 3.12 8.30 10.20
CA SER A 128 3.38 8.18 11.64
C SER A 128 3.96 9.46 12.21
N ALA A 129 4.95 10.06 11.53
CA ALA A 129 5.53 11.32 11.94
C ALA A 129 4.50 12.48 11.88
N HIS A 130 3.66 12.49 10.83
CA HIS A 130 2.60 13.52 10.70
C HIS A 130 1.53 13.44 11.78
N VAL A 131 1.20 12.22 12.26
CA VAL A 131 0.36 12.06 13.47
C VAL A 131 1.01 12.77 14.66
N GLY A 132 2.30 12.57 14.90
CA GLY A 132 3.04 13.22 15.96
C GLY A 132 3.03 14.75 15.84
N ASP A 133 3.21 15.28 14.63
CA ASP A 133 3.26 16.72 14.34
C ASP A 133 1.93 17.45 14.63
N GLN A 134 0.80 16.72 14.75
CA GLN A 134 -0.49 17.29 15.13
C GLN A 134 -0.56 17.69 16.63
N PHE A 135 0.44 17.29 17.43
CA PHE A 135 0.45 17.50 18.86
C PHE A 135 1.55 18.47 19.27
N GLY A 136 1.17 19.46 20.08
CA GLY A 136 2.08 20.41 20.73
C GLY A 136 2.21 20.15 22.23
N LYS A 137 2.93 21.01 22.91
CA LYS A 137 3.17 20.90 24.39
C LYS A 137 1.89 20.81 25.23
N SER A 138 0.80 21.46 24.79
CA SER A 138 -0.46 21.53 25.54
C SER A 138 -1.30 20.24 25.45
N ASN A 139 -1.13 19.42 24.40
CA ASN A 139 -1.96 18.25 24.13
C ASN A 139 -1.16 16.94 23.91
N SER A 140 0.17 16.99 24.15
CA SER A 140 1.06 15.82 23.98
C SER A 140 0.69 14.62 24.86
N HIS A 141 0.00 14.85 25.98
CA HIS A 141 -0.49 13.78 26.87
C HIS A 141 -1.50 12.83 26.19
N HIS A 142 -2.12 13.24 25.07
CA HIS A 142 -3.01 12.40 24.30
C HIS A 142 -2.27 11.49 23.31
N LEU A 143 -1.01 11.75 23.01
CA LEU A 143 -0.23 11.05 21.99
C LEU A 143 -0.24 9.52 22.14
N PRO A 144 0.01 8.94 23.34
CA PRO A 144 0.01 7.49 23.50
C PRO A 144 -1.35 6.85 23.13
N ARG A 145 -2.44 7.49 23.55
CA ARG A 145 -3.80 7.02 23.23
C ARG A 145 -4.08 7.06 21.73
N ILE A 146 -3.64 8.13 21.06
CA ILE A 146 -3.85 8.28 19.61
C ILE A 146 -3.02 7.27 18.83
N PHE A 147 -1.77 7.02 19.22
CA PHE A 147 -0.98 5.97 18.58
C PHE A 147 -1.58 4.57 18.79
N ASN A 148 -2.16 4.29 19.96
CA ASN A 148 -2.87 3.03 20.17
C ASN A 148 -4.06 2.88 19.22
N ILE A 149 -4.87 3.93 19.03
CA ILE A 149 -5.99 3.92 18.08
C ILE A 149 -5.47 3.79 16.65
N PHE A 150 -4.43 4.49 16.30
CA PHE A 150 -3.80 4.45 14.98
C PHE A 150 -3.31 3.03 14.64
N TYR A 151 -2.55 2.40 15.50
CA TYR A 151 -2.08 1.03 15.28
C TYR A 151 -3.21 -0.01 15.33
N PHE A 152 -4.22 0.22 16.17
CA PHE A 152 -5.41 -0.63 16.18
C PHE A 152 -6.14 -0.56 14.83
N SER A 153 -6.34 0.63 14.27
CA SER A 153 -7.02 0.81 12.97
C SER A 153 -6.26 0.16 11.81
N ILE A 154 -4.92 0.25 11.81
CA ILE A 154 -4.04 -0.42 10.86
C ILE A 154 -4.27 -1.94 10.90
N ASN A 155 -4.20 -2.53 12.08
CA ASN A 155 -4.36 -3.97 12.25
C ASN A 155 -5.78 -4.44 11.94
N LEU A 156 -6.78 -3.64 12.30
CA LEU A 156 -8.18 -3.94 11.99
C LEU A 156 -8.43 -3.92 10.48
N GLY A 157 -7.92 -2.91 9.77
CA GLY A 157 -8.01 -2.83 8.30
C GLY A 157 -7.36 -4.03 7.63
N ALA A 158 -6.15 -4.40 8.04
CA ALA A 158 -5.44 -5.57 7.55
C ALA A 158 -6.20 -6.88 7.84
N PHE A 159 -6.69 -7.05 9.06
CA PHE A 159 -7.43 -8.24 9.50
C PHE A 159 -8.70 -8.45 8.69
N ILE A 160 -9.54 -7.41 8.58
CA ILE A 160 -10.79 -7.48 7.80
C ILE A 160 -10.49 -7.80 6.33
N SER A 161 -9.48 -7.15 5.76
CA SER A 161 -9.09 -7.37 4.37
C SER A 161 -8.64 -8.80 4.10
N MET A 162 -7.78 -9.35 4.95
CA MET A 162 -7.28 -10.72 4.81
C MET A 162 -8.38 -11.78 4.95
N LEU A 163 -9.46 -11.47 5.69
CA LEU A 163 -10.62 -12.35 5.78
C LEU A 163 -11.54 -12.23 4.56
N LEU A 164 -11.78 -11.01 4.07
CA LEU A 164 -12.75 -10.76 3.00
C LEU A 164 -12.19 -11.06 1.61
N THR A 165 -10.93 -10.74 1.35
CA THR A 165 -10.37 -10.81 -0.01
C THR A 165 -10.37 -12.22 -0.59
N PRO A 166 -10.07 -13.31 0.14
CA PRO A 166 -10.18 -14.66 -0.41
C PRO A 166 -11.60 -15.09 -0.79
N TRP A 167 -12.63 -14.42 -0.27
CA TRP A 167 -14.04 -14.68 -0.60
C TRP A 167 -14.48 -13.99 -1.89
N LEU A 168 -13.69 -13.01 -2.37
CA LEU A 168 -13.96 -12.25 -3.58
C LEU A 168 -13.20 -12.79 -4.80
N LEU A 169 -12.34 -13.78 -4.61
CA LEU A 169 -11.61 -14.53 -5.64
C LEU A 169 -12.44 -15.70 -6.18
#